data_ffb1a532542729f5e1144d91f4ec60c7
#
_entry.id   ffb1a532542729f5e1144d91f4ec60c7
#
_cell.length_a   1.000
_cell.length_b   1.000
_cell.length_c   1.000
_cell.angle_alpha   90.00
_cell.angle_beta   90.00
_cell.angle_gamma   90.00
#
_symmetry.space_group_name_H-M   'P 1'
#
loop_
_entity.id
_entity.type
_entity.pdbx_description
1 polymer ?
#
loop_
_entity_poly.entity_id
_entity_poly.type
_entity_poly.pdbx_seq_one_letter_code
_entity_poly.pdbx_strand_id
1 'polypeptide(L)'
;CFFHFACRFPEFASRCCNEVQILEGASQGEKAPVAVSGILPQTLRQVLKEGTAMRKGGGWLAIGMFSASALATCPDWPPAKGRQEIARLHQQIDAWNEAYWRQGASEVSDDVYDQLTQRLTQWRQCFPGATPEEDGLPPPTGDTRHPVAHTGVRKLADEASVARWMKNKTDLWIQPKVDGVAVTLVYRQGHLVQAISRGDGLRGELWTARARQIPALAKLTTGELANSVLQGELFLRREGHVQQQAGGMNARAKVAGLMMRADAAAPLSQLDVFIWAWPDGPSDMRRRQKLLAQAGFIYSGQYTHPVTRVEQVAEWRQRWYRSPLPFVSDGVIVREEREPAGRVWSPGKGEWLAAWKYPPASRVMEVRAIHFSTGRSGRVNVVAELEPQRLDDKRVQRVNVGSVARWQALDIGVGDQLQISLAGQGIPRIDAVVWRMAERLKPTPPAAKFNALTCYFATPECSEQFLSRLVWLSSKSALDIDGVGENVWRAIQRQHPMEHLFSWLALTAEQLQAMPGISAARGQHLWHQFDLIRKRPFIRWVLAMGIPVPQEALAQPGNENWRLLTAKSEAQWRTLPGVGAIRARQLVAFLHHPDVAALAQWLSGQRIPGF
;
A
#
# COMPACT_ATOMS: atom_id res chain seq x y z
N CYS A 1 10.98 42.94 15.54
CA CYS A 1 11.47 42.25 16.73
C CYS A 1 11.06 40.77 16.62
N PHE A 2 11.84 39.86 16.20
CA PHE A 2 12.97 39.18 16.74
C PHE A 2 13.70 38.39 15.65
N PHE A 3 14.84 38.91 15.23
CA PHE A 3 15.93 38.16 14.63
C PHE A 3 16.80 37.66 15.79
N HIS A 4 17.29 36.46 15.69
CA HIS A 4 18.49 35.88 16.29
C HIS A 4 18.24 34.46 16.77
N PHE A 5 18.68 33.51 15.94
CA PHE A 5 19.50 32.37 16.35
C PHE A 5 19.68 31.43 15.14
N ALA A 6 20.73 31.63 14.36
CA ALA A 6 21.34 30.59 13.54
C ALA A 6 22.66 31.09 12.93
N CYS A 7 23.74 30.92 13.69
CA CYS A 7 25.09 30.92 13.15
C CYS A 7 25.98 30.07 14.05
N ARG A 8 26.17 28.81 13.66
CA ARG A 8 27.35 27.99 14.00
C ARG A 8 27.23 26.68 13.21
N PHE A 9 27.95 26.63 12.09
CA PHE A 9 28.79 25.53 11.59
C PHE A 9 29.17 25.87 10.13
N PRO A 10 30.43 26.30 9.87
CA PRO A 10 30.94 26.50 8.52
C PRO A 10 31.71 25.24 8.09
N GLU A 11 31.09 24.38 7.28
CA GLU A 11 31.74 23.38 6.44
C GLU A 11 30.66 22.61 5.68
N PHE A 12 30.13 23.23 4.60
CA PHE A 12 29.45 22.54 3.50
C PHE A 12 28.93 23.60 2.48
N ALA A 13 29.82 24.50 2.07
CA ALA A 13 29.55 25.46 1.01
C ALA A 13 30.66 25.40 -0.04
N SER A 14 30.73 24.31 -0.80
CA SER A 14 31.47 24.30 -2.06
C SER A 14 31.11 23.06 -2.87
N ARG A 15 29.90 23.02 -3.45
CA ARG A 15 29.53 22.18 -4.61
C ARG A 15 28.07 22.42 -5.00
N CYS A 16 27.73 23.62 -5.42
CA CYS A 16 26.50 23.93 -6.15
C CYS A 16 26.58 25.34 -6.73
N CYS A 17 27.56 25.61 -7.58
CA CYS A 17 27.58 26.75 -8.48
C CYS A 17 28.60 26.45 -9.59
N ASN A 18 28.19 25.66 -10.58
CA ASN A 18 28.76 25.60 -11.92
C ASN A 18 27.89 24.63 -12.73
N GLU A 19 26.85 25.16 -13.33
CA GLU A 19 26.20 24.67 -14.55
C GLU A 19 24.89 25.43 -14.80
N VAL A 20 25.02 26.76 -14.96
CA VAL A 20 24.04 27.59 -15.70
C VAL A 20 24.78 28.77 -16.24
N GLN A 21 25.42 28.58 -17.37
CA GLN A 21 25.71 29.63 -18.36
C GLN A 21 26.31 28.92 -19.59
N ILE A 22 25.62 29.00 -20.66
CA ILE A 22 25.93 28.92 -22.09
C ILE A 22 24.72 28.26 -22.77
N LEU A 23 23.91 29.10 -23.36
CA LEU A 23 23.18 28.93 -24.61
C LEU A 23 22.16 30.06 -24.78
N GLU A 24 22.67 31.28 -24.98
CA GLU A 24 21.99 32.27 -25.78
C GLU A 24 22.92 32.61 -26.96
N GLY A 25 22.39 32.48 -28.16
CA GLY A 25 22.98 33.08 -29.35
C GLY A 25 23.08 32.13 -30.54
N ALA A 26 22.20 32.35 -31.47
CA ALA A 26 22.43 32.42 -32.91
C ALA A 26 21.38 31.68 -33.75
N SER A 27 20.72 32.53 -34.49
CA SER A 27 19.72 32.35 -35.50
C SER A 27 20.25 31.75 -36.82
N GLN A 28 19.30 31.17 -37.58
CA GLN A 28 19.17 31.12 -39.06
C GLN A 28 20.06 30.14 -39.82
N GLY A 29 19.41 29.29 -40.63
CA GLY A 29 19.99 28.74 -41.83
C GLY A 29 19.46 27.36 -42.26
N GLU A 30 18.41 27.34 -43.00
CA GLU A 30 18.04 26.54 -44.19
C GLU A 30 18.76 25.20 -44.53
N LYS A 31 17.89 24.26 -45.00
CA LYS A 31 17.99 23.20 -46.06
C LYS A 31 18.20 21.76 -45.62
N ALA A 32 17.12 21.03 -45.69
CA ALA A 32 16.73 19.78 -46.43
C ALA A 32 17.74 18.64 -46.64
N PRO A 33 17.29 17.44 -47.04
CA PRO A 33 17.23 16.25 -46.14
C PRO A 33 18.28 15.21 -46.58
N VAL A 34 18.74 14.39 -45.64
CA VAL A 34 19.56 13.22 -45.93
C VAL A 34 18.79 11.97 -45.55
N ALA A 35 18.52 11.16 -46.56
CA ALA A 35 17.96 9.82 -46.47
C ALA A 35 18.92 8.89 -45.73
N VAL A 36 18.47 8.26 -44.67
CA VAL A 36 19.16 7.10 -44.08
C VAL A 36 18.38 5.83 -44.42
N SER A 37 18.93 5.09 -45.36
CA SER A 37 18.58 3.73 -45.73
C SER A 37 18.96 2.78 -44.59
N GLY A 38 18.02 2.26 -43.83
CA GLY A 38 18.19 1.25 -42.79
C GLY A 38 17.60 -0.10 -43.22
N ILE A 39 18.42 -1.08 -43.31
CA ILE A 39 18.17 -2.48 -43.73
C ILE A 39 17.27 -3.17 -42.72
N LEU A 40 16.06 -3.62 -43.12
CA LEU A 40 15.17 -4.49 -42.37
C LEU A 40 15.54 -5.97 -42.56
N PRO A 41 15.50 -6.82 -41.54
CA PRO A 41 15.82 -8.24 -41.62
C PRO A 41 14.85 -9.02 -42.51
N GLN A 42 15.38 -10.01 -43.25
CA GLN A 42 14.68 -10.80 -44.27
C GLN A 42 13.47 -11.63 -43.84
N THR A 43 13.21 -11.76 -42.57
CA THR A 43 12.08 -12.56 -42.03
C THR A 43 10.69 -11.91 -42.13
N LEU A 44 10.61 -10.63 -42.45
CA LEU A 44 9.31 -9.93 -42.59
C LEU A 44 8.80 -9.85 -44.04
N ARG A 45 9.57 -10.28 -45.01
CA ARG A 45 9.20 -10.25 -46.44
C ARG A 45 8.39 -11.47 -46.93
N GLN A 46 8.30 -12.52 -46.14
CA GLN A 46 7.63 -13.77 -46.56
C GLN A 46 6.15 -13.81 -46.18
N VAL A 47 5.72 -12.99 -45.22
CA VAL A 47 4.31 -12.95 -44.75
C VAL A 47 3.42 -12.01 -45.58
N LEU A 48 4.00 -11.16 -46.44
CA LEU A 48 3.24 -10.18 -47.24
C LEU A 48 3.04 -10.57 -48.70
N LYS A 49 3.42 -11.78 -49.14
CA LYS A 49 3.27 -12.22 -50.55
C LYS A 49 2.17 -13.25 -50.83
N GLU A 50 1.45 -13.76 -49.83
CA GLU A 50 0.41 -14.79 -50.02
C GLU A 50 -1.04 -14.32 -49.75
N GLY A 51 -1.30 -13.03 -49.79
CA GLY A 51 -2.61 -12.44 -49.47
C GLY A 51 -3.30 -11.70 -50.60
N THR A 52 -3.12 -12.07 -51.89
CA THR A 52 -3.87 -11.44 -52.99
C THR A 52 -4.43 -12.46 -53.94
N ALA A 53 -5.54 -13.05 -53.57
CA ALA A 53 -6.60 -13.50 -54.48
C ALA A 53 -7.75 -14.12 -53.68
N MET A 54 -8.88 -13.39 -53.48
CA MET A 54 -10.24 -13.90 -53.74
C MET A 54 -11.33 -12.88 -53.33
N ARG A 55 -11.98 -12.46 -54.36
CA ARG A 55 -13.44 -12.24 -54.57
C ARG A 55 -14.27 -11.42 -53.57
N LYS A 56 -14.86 -10.40 -54.20
CA LYS A 56 -16.03 -9.62 -53.82
C LYS A 56 -17.15 -10.45 -53.21
N GLY A 57 -17.56 -10.13 -52.01
CA GLY A 57 -18.78 -10.57 -51.36
C GLY A 57 -18.99 -9.71 -50.13
N GLY A 58 -20.01 -8.84 -50.16
CA GLY A 58 -20.28 -7.87 -49.08
C GLY A 58 -20.69 -8.55 -47.80
N GLY A 59 -20.06 -8.14 -46.72
CA GLY A 59 -20.40 -8.46 -45.36
C GLY A 59 -19.67 -7.51 -44.44
N TRP A 60 -20.39 -6.58 -43.82
CA TRP A 60 -19.86 -5.69 -42.81
C TRP A 60 -19.55 -6.50 -41.55
N LEU A 61 -18.30 -6.90 -41.38
CA LEU A 61 -17.80 -7.39 -40.08
C LEU A 61 -17.47 -6.19 -39.23
N ALA A 62 -18.34 -5.89 -38.29
CA ALA A 62 -18.03 -5.00 -37.18
C ALA A 62 -16.89 -5.63 -36.35
N ILE A 63 -15.68 -5.11 -36.52
CA ILE A 63 -14.57 -5.40 -35.61
C ILE A 63 -14.91 -4.70 -34.30
N GLY A 64 -15.55 -5.45 -33.41
CA GLY A 64 -15.67 -5.05 -32.00
C GLY A 64 -14.28 -4.90 -31.42
N MET A 65 -13.85 -3.67 -31.17
CA MET A 65 -12.74 -3.40 -30.24
C MET A 65 -13.18 -3.89 -28.86
N PHE A 66 -12.85 -5.14 -28.55
CA PHE A 66 -12.84 -5.59 -27.18
C PHE A 66 -11.77 -4.78 -26.46
N SER A 67 -12.20 -3.74 -25.78
CA SER A 67 -11.42 -3.15 -24.69
C SER A 67 -11.12 -4.30 -23.72
N ALA A 68 -9.88 -4.73 -23.66
CA ALA A 68 -9.41 -5.64 -22.63
C ALA A 68 -9.49 -4.90 -21.28
N SER A 69 -10.70 -4.83 -20.71
CA SER A 69 -10.85 -4.67 -19.29
C SER A 69 -10.04 -5.81 -18.68
N ALA A 70 -9.07 -5.51 -17.81
CA ALA A 70 -8.38 -6.51 -17.04
C ALA A 70 -9.45 -7.30 -16.27
N LEU A 71 -9.90 -8.41 -16.85
CA LEU A 71 -10.74 -9.38 -16.18
C LEU A 71 -9.92 -9.90 -15.02
N ALA A 72 -10.28 -9.49 -13.80
CA ALA A 72 -9.75 -10.09 -12.60
C ALA A 72 -9.97 -11.60 -12.76
N THR A 73 -8.87 -12.36 -12.78
CA THR A 73 -8.90 -13.80 -12.97
C THR A 73 -9.70 -14.43 -11.83
N CYS A 74 -10.71 -15.23 -12.20
CA CYS A 74 -11.49 -15.97 -11.23
C CYS A 74 -10.59 -16.96 -10.48
N PRO A 75 -10.85 -17.20 -9.18
CA PRO A 75 -10.15 -18.24 -8.44
C PRO A 75 -10.40 -19.61 -9.08
N ASP A 76 -9.37 -20.44 -9.12
CA ASP A 76 -9.46 -21.83 -9.59
C ASP A 76 -10.02 -22.73 -8.48
N TRP A 77 -11.30 -22.54 -8.17
CA TRP A 77 -12.02 -23.30 -7.15
C TRP A 77 -13.09 -24.18 -7.76
N PRO A 78 -13.34 -25.37 -7.18
CA PRO A 78 -14.55 -26.12 -7.48
C PRO A 78 -15.80 -25.26 -7.18
N PRO A 79 -16.88 -25.38 -7.98
CA PRO A 79 -18.09 -24.54 -7.79
C PRO A 79 -18.69 -24.61 -6.37
N ALA A 80 -18.62 -25.77 -5.72
CA ALA A 80 -19.10 -25.94 -4.34
C ALA A 80 -18.30 -25.08 -3.35
N LYS A 81 -16.98 -25.08 -3.48
CA LYS A 81 -16.10 -24.22 -2.66
C LYS A 81 -16.35 -22.74 -2.92
N GLY A 82 -16.52 -22.34 -4.19
CA GLY A 82 -16.85 -20.96 -4.55
C GLY A 82 -18.13 -20.49 -3.85
N ARG A 83 -19.19 -21.28 -3.88
CA ARG A 83 -20.46 -20.97 -3.19
C ARG A 83 -20.28 -20.87 -1.68
N GLN A 84 -19.54 -21.79 -1.06
CA GLN A 84 -19.27 -21.76 0.38
C GLN A 84 -18.54 -20.49 0.81
N GLU A 85 -17.49 -20.10 0.08
CA GLU A 85 -16.70 -18.93 0.42
C GLU A 85 -17.46 -17.62 0.18
N ILE A 86 -18.30 -17.56 -0.85
CA ILE A 86 -19.23 -16.46 -1.10
C ILE A 86 -20.20 -16.30 0.08
N ALA A 87 -20.83 -17.38 0.53
CA ALA A 87 -21.78 -17.33 1.65
C ALA A 87 -21.08 -16.87 2.96
N ARG A 88 -19.87 -17.34 3.22
CA ARG A 88 -19.11 -16.97 4.43
C ARG A 88 -18.68 -15.49 4.38
N LEU A 89 -18.16 -15.01 3.25
CA LEU A 89 -17.76 -13.61 3.13
C LEU A 89 -18.97 -12.67 3.21
N HIS A 90 -20.11 -13.06 2.63
CA HIS A 90 -21.37 -12.35 2.76
C HIS A 90 -21.80 -12.24 4.23
N GLN A 91 -21.85 -13.37 4.94
CA GLN A 91 -22.18 -13.40 6.37
C GLN A 91 -21.25 -12.50 7.22
N GLN A 92 -19.95 -12.46 6.89
CA GLN A 92 -19.00 -11.57 7.58
C GLN A 92 -19.29 -10.09 7.31
N ILE A 93 -19.61 -9.73 6.07
CA ILE A 93 -19.98 -8.37 5.68
C ILE A 93 -21.28 -7.96 6.38
N ASP A 94 -22.27 -8.86 6.49
CA ASP A 94 -23.50 -8.61 7.20
C ASP A 94 -23.26 -8.40 8.71
N ALA A 95 -22.40 -9.19 9.32
CA ALA A 95 -22.02 -8.98 10.72
C ALA A 95 -21.36 -7.61 10.95
N TRP A 96 -20.50 -7.16 10.04
CA TRP A 96 -19.92 -5.81 10.10
C TRP A 96 -20.97 -4.71 9.88
N ASN A 97 -21.92 -4.92 8.99
CA ASN A 97 -23.05 -4.01 8.79
C ASN A 97 -23.88 -3.90 10.07
N GLU A 98 -24.19 -5.01 10.71
CA GLU A 98 -24.94 -5.04 11.97
C GLU A 98 -24.18 -4.33 13.10
N ALA A 99 -22.89 -4.63 13.30
CA ALA A 99 -22.05 -3.97 14.29
C ALA A 99 -21.99 -2.44 14.04
N TYR A 100 -21.81 -2.04 12.79
CA TYR A 100 -21.77 -0.65 12.39
C TYR A 100 -23.09 0.07 12.66
N TRP A 101 -24.23 -0.51 12.23
CA TRP A 101 -25.55 0.13 12.31
C TRP A 101 -26.15 0.10 13.71
N ARG A 102 -25.98 -0.99 14.48
CA ARG A 102 -26.58 -1.12 15.82
C ARG A 102 -25.68 -0.66 16.96
N GLN A 103 -24.37 -0.82 16.81
CA GLN A 103 -23.42 -0.56 17.90
C GLN A 103 -22.55 0.68 17.65
N GLY A 104 -22.61 1.28 16.46
CA GLY A 104 -21.71 2.37 16.04
C GLY A 104 -20.24 1.95 16.03
N ALA A 105 -19.98 0.63 15.97
CA ALA A 105 -18.65 0.06 15.99
C ALA A 105 -18.26 -0.39 14.58
N SER A 106 -17.07 -0.01 14.12
CA SER A 106 -16.49 -0.51 12.87
C SER A 106 -15.29 -1.37 13.22
N GLU A 107 -15.38 -2.67 12.94
CA GLU A 107 -14.29 -3.64 13.15
C GLU A 107 -13.20 -3.51 12.09
N VAL A 108 -13.55 -2.98 10.92
CA VAL A 108 -12.63 -2.77 9.78
C VAL A 108 -12.75 -1.33 9.28
N SER A 109 -11.71 -0.85 8.59
CA SER A 109 -11.78 0.46 7.92
C SER A 109 -12.73 0.41 6.72
N ASP A 110 -13.29 1.55 6.34
CA ASP A 110 -14.14 1.69 5.14
C ASP A 110 -13.43 1.18 3.88
N ASP A 111 -12.11 1.38 3.78
CA ASP A 111 -11.31 0.90 2.64
C ASP A 111 -11.25 -0.63 2.58
N VAL A 112 -11.11 -1.29 3.72
CA VAL A 112 -11.11 -2.76 3.81
C VAL A 112 -12.50 -3.30 3.48
N TYR A 113 -13.55 -2.70 4.06
CA TYR A 113 -14.93 -3.07 3.79
C TYR A 113 -15.27 -2.96 2.29
N ASP A 114 -14.94 -1.82 1.66
CA ASP A 114 -15.19 -1.61 0.22
C ASP A 114 -14.45 -2.63 -0.65
N GLN A 115 -13.20 -2.96 -0.33
CA GLN A 115 -12.41 -3.94 -1.09
C GLN A 115 -12.96 -5.36 -0.94
N LEU A 116 -13.40 -5.77 0.24
CA LEU A 116 -13.99 -7.10 0.45
C LEU A 116 -15.40 -7.21 -0.17
N THR A 117 -16.19 -6.15 -0.13
CA THR A 117 -17.47 -6.09 -0.86
C THR A 117 -17.26 -6.20 -2.37
N GLN A 118 -16.24 -5.53 -2.90
CA GLN A 118 -15.87 -5.67 -4.31
C GLN A 118 -15.40 -7.11 -4.63
N ARG A 119 -14.63 -7.74 -3.74
CA ARG A 119 -14.19 -9.14 -3.86
C ARG A 119 -15.39 -10.10 -3.87
N LEU A 120 -16.35 -9.89 -2.99
CA LEU A 120 -17.59 -10.67 -2.96
C LEU A 120 -18.36 -10.57 -4.29
N THR A 121 -18.52 -9.35 -4.81
CA THR A 121 -19.16 -9.11 -6.11
C THR A 121 -18.44 -9.84 -7.24
N GLN A 122 -17.12 -9.80 -7.26
CA GLN A 122 -16.29 -10.52 -8.24
C GLN A 122 -16.49 -12.04 -8.14
N TRP A 123 -16.46 -12.61 -6.94
CA TRP A 123 -16.67 -14.05 -6.75
C TRP A 123 -18.07 -14.50 -7.18
N ARG A 124 -19.11 -13.70 -6.91
CA ARG A 124 -20.47 -13.96 -7.40
C ARG A 124 -20.53 -14.03 -8.95
N GLN A 125 -19.76 -13.19 -9.64
CA GLN A 125 -19.66 -13.25 -11.11
C GLN A 125 -18.91 -14.49 -11.59
N CYS A 126 -17.91 -14.97 -10.84
CA CYS A 126 -17.13 -16.15 -11.16
C CYS A 126 -17.89 -17.47 -10.92
N PHE A 127 -18.80 -17.50 -9.96
CA PHE A 127 -19.54 -18.68 -9.55
C PHE A 127 -21.06 -18.45 -9.62
N PRO A 128 -21.64 -18.40 -10.84
CA PRO A 128 -23.08 -18.21 -11.01
C PRO A 128 -23.85 -19.38 -10.39
N GLY A 129 -24.92 -19.08 -9.66
CA GLY A 129 -25.72 -20.04 -8.90
C GLY A 129 -25.46 -20.07 -7.39
N ALA A 130 -24.53 -19.26 -6.88
CA ALA A 130 -24.62 -18.74 -5.53
C ALA A 130 -25.84 -17.81 -5.52
N THR A 131 -26.86 -18.12 -4.72
CA THR A 131 -28.13 -17.39 -4.63
C THR A 131 -27.86 -15.88 -4.62
N PRO A 132 -28.49 -15.08 -5.50
CA PRO A 132 -28.54 -13.67 -5.31
C PRO A 132 -29.52 -13.43 -4.13
N GLU A 133 -29.04 -13.45 -2.93
CA GLU A 133 -29.69 -12.62 -1.93
C GLU A 133 -29.43 -11.20 -2.42
N GLU A 134 -30.49 -10.48 -2.76
CA GLU A 134 -30.45 -9.06 -2.98
C GLU A 134 -29.51 -8.45 -1.93
N ASP A 135 -28.62 -7.53 -2.33
CA ASP A 135 -27.90 -6.69 -1.38
C ASP A 135 -28.98 -5.94 -0.60
N GLY A 136 -29.54 -6.61 0.38
CA GLY A 136 -30.61 -6.10 1.20
C GLY A 136 -30.10 -4.81 1.83
N LEU A 137 -30.84 -3.74 1.65
CA LEU A 137 -30.63 -2.53 2.45
C LEU A 137 -30.51 -2.99 3.91
N PRO A 138 -29.52 -2.51 4.67
CA PRO A 138 -29.40 -2.89 6.06
C PRO A 138 -30.75 -2.73 6.74
N PRO A 139 -31.14 -3.65 7.67
CA PRO A 139 -32.42 -3.57 8.32
C PRO A 139 -32.60 -2.17 8.92
N PRO A 140 -33.78 -1.56 8.79
CA PRO A 140 -34.01 -0.22 9.28
C PRO A 140 -33.68 -0.14 10.78
N THR A 141 -32.70 0.73 11.10
CA THR A 141 -32.22 0.90 12.47
C THR A 141 -33.03 1.90 13.28
N GLY A 142 -34.06 2.48 12.68
CA GLY A 142 -34.95 3.43 13.35
C GLY A 142 -36.31 3.53 12.66
N ASP A 143 -37.32 4.02 13.40
CA ASP A 143 -38.70 4.12 12.91
C ASP A 143 -39.03 5.47 12.27
N THR A 144 -38.13 6.45 12.33
CA THR A 144 -38.40 7.80 11.85
C THR A 144 -38.21 7.90 10.35
N ARG A 145 -39.29 8.19 9.61
CA ARG A 145 -39.27 8.34 8.16
C ARG A 145 -38.62 9.66 7.75
N HIS A 146 -37.77 9.61 6.74
CA HIS A 146 -37.23 10.81 6.08
C HIS A 146 -38.31 11.51 5.24
N PRO A 147 -38.47 12.84 5.37
CA PRO A 147 -39.38 13.61 4.49
C PRO A 147 -38.96 13.54 3.02
N VAL A 148 -37.66 13.46 2.77
CA VAL A 148 -37.03 13.22 1.47
C VAL A 148 -36.04 12.06 1.63
N ALA A 149 -36.14 11.04 0.81
CA ALA A 149 -35.25 9.89 0.91
C ALA A 149 -33.78 10.30 0.83
N HIS A 150 -32.94 9.66 1.64
CA HIS A 150 -31.50 9.88 1.63
C HIS A 150 -30.88 9.11 0.47
N THR A 151 -30.29 9.80 -0.50
CA THR A 151 -29.68 9.14 -1.67
C THR A 151 -28.25 8.69 -1.38
N GLY A 152 -27.82 7.64 -2.07
CA GLY A 152 -26.42 7.23 -2.10
C GLY A 152 -25.64 7.97 -3.19
N VAL A 153 -24.34 7.74 -3.26
CA VAL A 153 -23.44 8.32 -4.25
C VAL A 153 -22.82 7.23 -5.14
N ARG A 154 -22.77 7.48 -6.45
CA ARG A 154 -22.10 6.60 -7.41
C ARG A 154 -20.58 6.67 -7.20
N LYS A 155 -19.93 5.54 -6.92
CA LYS A 155 -18.47 5.47 -6.77
C LYS A 155 -17.82 5.34 -8.15
N LEU A 156 -16.85 6.19 -8.46
CA LEU A 156 -16.04 6.17 -9.68
C LEU A 156 -14.63 5.74 -9.33
N ALA A 157 -14.07 4.80 -10.12
CA ALA A 157 -12.82 4.16 -9.79
C ALA A 157 -11.59 5.01 -10.10
N ASP A 158 -11.65 5.80 -11.19
CA ASP A 158 -10.52 6.51 -11.77
C ASP A 158 -10.95 7.79 -12.49
N GLU A 159 -9.96 8.57 -12.91
CA GLU A 159 -10.16 9.83 -13.64
C GLU A 159 -10.92 9.63 -14.96
N ALA A 160 -10.65 8.55 -15.69
CA ALA A 160 -11.35 8.24 -16.93
C ALA A 160 -12.85 7.97 -16.69
N SER A 161 -13.20 7.35 -15.56
CA SER A 161 -14.59 7.14 -15.15
C SER A 161 -15.28 8.44 -14.77
N VAL A 162 -14.53 9.37 -14.13
CA VAL A 162 -15.03 10.72 -13.82
C VAL A 162 -15.27 11.49 -15.11
N ALA A 163 -14.34 11.47 -16.06
CA ALA A 163 -14.49 12.13 -17.36
C ALA A 163 -15.72 11.60 -18.13
N ARG A 164 -15.93 10.27 -18.13
CA ARG A 164 -17.12 9.66 -18.73
C ARG A 164 -18.41 10.10 -18.05
N TRP A 165 -18.41 10.19 -16.72
CA TRP A 165 -19.59 10.63 -15.96
C TRP A 165 -19.89 12.11 -16.20
N MET A 166 -18.88 12.98 -16.34
CA MET A 166 -19.02 14.41 -16.63
C MET A 166 -19.47 14.68 -18.07
N LYS A 167 -19.28 13.73 -18.99
CA LYS A 167 -19.63 13.90 -20.41
C LYS A 167 -21.12 14.24 -20.57
N ASN A 168 -21.41 15.29 -21.31
CA ASN A 168 -22.76 15.82 -21.56
C ASN A 168 -23.47 16.41 -20.32
N LYS A 169 -22.73 16.71 -19.24
CA LYS A 169 -23.24 17.41 -18.07
C LYS A 169 -22.67 18.84 -18.04
N THR A 170 -23.48 19.79 -17.61
CA THR A 170 -23.11 21.19 -17.43
C THR A 170 -23.28 21.59 -15.96
N ASP A 171 -22.78 22.77 -15.61
CA ASP A 171 -22.96 23.39 -14.30
C ASP A 171 -22.57 22.43 -13.17
N LEU A 172 -21.34 21.89 -13.30
CA LEU A 172 -20.81 20.94 -12.33
C LEU A 172 -20.06 21.66 -11.21
N TRP A 173 -20.19 21.08 -10.02
CA TRP A 173 -19.55 21.55 -8.80
C TRP A 173 -18.80 20.41 -8.11
N ILE A 174 -17.74 20.75 -7.38
CA ILE A 174 -16.95 19.80 -6.58
C ILE A 174 -17.03 20.15 -5.10
N GLN A 175 -17.09 19.12 -4.27
CA GLN A 175 -17.08 19.18 -2.82
C GLN A 175 -16.11 18.13 -2.26
N PRO A 176 -15.46 18.33 -1.09
CA PRO A 176 -14.79 17.25 -0.40
C PRO A 176 -15.82 16.21 0.01
N LYS A 177 -15.46 14.94 -0.10
CA LYS A 177 -16.25 13.85 0.48
C LYS A 177 -15.88 13.75 1.95
N VAL A 178 -16.62 14.51 2.78
CA VAL A 178 -16.44 14.52 4.23
C VAL A 178 -16.72 13.14 4.80
N ASP A 179 -15.88 12.68 5.71
CA ASP A 179 -16.01 11.39 6.38
C ASP A 179 -16.61 11.59 7.78
N GLY A 180 -17.87 11.24 7.91
CA GLY A 180 -18.67 11.42 9.09
C GLY A 180 -19.89 10.51 9.08
N VAL A 181 -21.00 10.99 9.61
CA VAL A 181 -22.29 10.29 9.63
C VAL A 181 -23.36 11.13 8.96
N ALA A 182 -24.01 10.55 7.97
CA ALA A 182 -25.03 11.23 7.20
C ALA A 182 -26.29 11.50 8.05
N VAL A 183 -26.83 12.71 7.94
CA VAL A 183 -27.97 13.20 8.71
C VAL A 183 -28.94 13.98 7.83
N THR A 184 -30.24 13.82 8.10
CA THR A 184 -31.30 14.70 7.59
C THR A 184 -31.71 15.66 8.69
N LEU A 185 -31.67 16.96 8.41
CA LEU A 185 -32.14 18.03 9.29
C LEU A 185 -33.45 18.61 8.75
N VAL A 186 -34.49 18.62 9.55
CA VAL A 186 -35.83 19.15 9.16
C VAL A 186 -36.13 20.41 9.95
N TYR A 187 -36.31 21.52 9.24
CA TYR A 187 -36.69 22.80 9.83
C TYR A 187 -38.15 23.09 9.52
N ARG A 188 -38.89 23.62 10.53
CA ARG A 188 -40.24 24.13 10.39
C ARG A 188 -40.36 25.42 11.20
N GLN A 189 -40.88 26.48 10.58
CA GLN A 189 -40.99 27.80 11.19
C GLN A 189 -39.68 28.29 11.84
N GLY A 190 -38.56 27.96 11.18
CA GLY A 190 -37.23 28.30 11.64
C GLY A 190 -36.61 27.35 12.66
N HIS A 191 -37.37 26.44 13.26
CA HIS A 191 -36.88 25.54 14.30
C HIS A 191 -36.46 24.18 13.75
N LEU A 192 -35.38 23.63 14.29
CA LEU A 192 -34.97 22.25 14.03
C LEU A 192 -35.94 21.29 14.72
N VAL A 193 -36.89 20.71 13.97
CA VAL A 193 -37.91 19.81 14.49
C VAL A 193 -37.48 18.36 14.48
N GLN A 194 -36.64 17.93 13.49
CA GLN A 194 -36.10 16.59 13.42
C GLN A 194 -34.65 16.61 12.92
N ALA A 195 -33.84 15.75 13.53
CA ALA A 195 -32.55 15.29 13.00
C ALA A 195 -32.61 13.77 12.94
N ILE A 196 -32.40 13.19 11.76
CA ILE A 196 -32.61 11.76 11.48
C ILE A 196 -31.34 11.18 10.93
N SER A 197 -30.80 10.08 11.49
CA SER A 197 -29.68 9.35 10.92
C SER A 197 -30.05 8.77 9.56
N ARG A 198 -29.08 8.49 8.71
CA ARG A 198 -29.35 7.96 7.37
C ARG A 198 -30.21 6.68 7.38
N GLY A 199 -29.95 5.74 8.31
CA GLY A 199 -30.57 4.42 8.31
C GLY A 199 -30.48 3.72 6.94
N ASP A 200 -31.60 3.19 6.47
CA ASP A 200 -31.73 2.57 5.13
C ASP A 200 -31.96 3.60 3.99
N GLY A 201 -31.98 4.89 4.32
CA GLY A 201 -32.31 5.99 3.40
C GLY A 201 -33.79 6.34 3.31
N LEU A 202 -34.70 5.50 3.80
CA LEU A 202 -36.14 5.79 3.95
C LEU A 202 -36.49 6.08 5.40
N ARG A 203 -35.83 5.39 6.33
CA ARG A 203 -36.04 5.53 7.79
C ARG A 203 -34.68 5.54 8.48
N GLY A 204 -34.61 6.23 9.63
CA GLY A 204 -33.44 6.31 10.47
C GLY A 204 -33.79 6.57 11.93
N GLU A 205 -32.79 6.65 12.77
CA GLU A 205 -32.92 6.97 14.18
C GLU A 205 -33.19 8.46 14.40
N LEU A 206 -34.04 8.79 15.37
CA LEU A 206 -34.35 10.16 15.72
C LEU A 206 -33.26 10.73 16.65
N TRP A 207 -32.40 11.56 16.11
CA TRP A 207 -31.27 12.18 16.81
C TRP A 207 -31.55 13.63 17.29
N THR A 208 -32.76 14.10 17.20
CA THR A 208 -33.12 15.51 17.44
C THR A 208 -32.64 16.03 18.78
N ALA A 209 -32.84 15.27 19.87
CA ALA A 209 -32.40 15.68 21.21
C ALA A 209 -30.89 15.89 21.31
N ARG A 210 -30.12 15.01 20.66
CA ARG A 210 -28.64 15.10 20.58
C ARG A 210 -28.20 16.23 19.65
N ALA A 211 -28.81 16.34 18.47
CA ALA A 211 -28.51 17.37 17.50
C ALA A 211 -28.69 18.79 18.04
N ARG A 212 -29.71 19.01 18.87
CA ARG A 212 -29.94 20.30 19.55
C ARG A 212 -28.83 20.68 20.56
N GLN A 213 -28.01 19.74 20.98
CA GLN A 213 -26.87 19.97 21.87
C GLN A 213 -25.56 20.25 21.08
N ILE A 214 -25.56 20.14 19.76
CA ILE A 214 -24.40 20.46 18.90
C ILE A 214 -24.39 21.97 18.64
N PRO A 215 -23.42 22.73 19.16
CA PRO A 215 -23.41 24.19 19.04
C PRO A 215 -23.35 24.68 17.59
N ALA A 216 -22.69 23.91 16.71
CA ALA A 216 -22.53 24.26 15.31
C ALA A 216 -23.79 24.07 14.45
N LEU A 217 -24.81 23.35 14.93
CA LEU A 217 -26.06 23.24 14.20
C LEU A 217 -26.92 24.50 14.38
N ALA A 218 -27.44 25.02 13.29
CA ALA A 218 -28.38 26.13 13.33
C ALA A 218 -29.65 25.68 14.01
N LYS A 219 -29.97 26.31 15.15
CA LYS A 219 -31.18 26.02 15.93
C LYS A 219 -32.39 26.83 15.47
N LEU A 220 -32.13 28.00 14.88
CA LEU A 220 -33.15 28.88 14.31
C LEU A 220 -32.71 29.33 12.92
N THR A 221 -33.54 29.09 11.92
CA THR A 221 -33.31 29.51 10.53
C THR A 221 -34.40 30.48 10.09
N THR A 222 -34.11 31.30 9.11
CA THR A 222 -35.05 32.31 8.58
C THR A 222 -35.18 32.23 7.06
N GLY A 223 -36.14 32.92 6.50
CA GLY A 223 -36.36 32.99 5.06
C GLY A 223 -36.65 31.59 4.45
N GLU A 224 -36.01 31.27 3.34
CA GLU A 224 -36.22 30.03 2.60
C GLU A 224 -35.84 28.78 3.43
N LEU A 225 -34.90 28.91 4.36
CA LEU A 225 -34.50 27.82 5.25
C LEU A 225 -35.46 27.55 6.39
N ALA A 226 -36.40 28.47 6.70
CA ALA A 226 -37.31 28.29 7.80
C ALA A 226 -38.21 27.05 7.68
N ASN A 227 -38.51 26.63 6.45
CA ASN A 227 -39.27 25.40 6.17
C ASN A 227 -38.50 24.56 5.15
N SER A 228 -37.45 23.89 5.59
CA SER A 228 -36.54 23.15 4.70
C SER A 228 -36.22 21.75 5.21
N VAL A 229 -35.77 20.91 4.30
CA VAL A 229 -35.09 19.64 4.57
C VAL A 229 -33.70 19.77 4.07
N LEU A 230 -32.70 19.57 4.93
CA LEU A 230 -31.28 19.60 4.56
C LEU A 230 -30.69 18.20 4.77
N GLN A 231 -29.82 17.79 3.87
CA GLN A 231 -29.03 16.58 4.05
C GLN A 231 -27.55 16.94 4.14
N GLY A 232 -26.88 16.36 5.12
CA GLY A 232 -25.49 16.70 5.43
C GLY A 232 -24.72 15.54 6.03
N GLU A 233 -23.46 15.79 6.29
CA GLU A 233 -22.57 14.88 6.99
C GLU A 233 -22.15 15.50 8.31
N LEU A 234 -22.53 14.89 9.45
CA LEU A 234 -22.01 15.25 10.77
C LEU A 234 -20.57 14.76 10.86
N PHE A 235 -19.66 15.63 11.22
CA PHE A 235 -18.23 15.30 11.31
C PHE A 235 -17.61 15.81 12.60
N LEU A 236 -16.49 15.20 12.98
CA LEU A 236 -15.66 15.65 14.08
C LEU A 236 -14.68 16.71 13.59
N ARG A 237 -14.73 17.93 14.16
CA ARG A 237 -13.78 18.99 13.80
C ARG A 237 -12.34 18.59 14.11
N ARG A 238 -11.45 18.84 13.16
CA ARG A 238 -10.02 18.53 13.22
C ARG A 238 -9.23 19.68 12.60
N GLU A 239 -8.78 20.62 13.39
CA GLU A 239 -7.95 21.70 12.86
C GLU A 239 -6.63 21.14 12.29
N GLY A 240 -6.27 21.58 11.09
CA GLY A 240 -5.01 21.20 10.45
C GLY A 240 -4.91 19.75 9.98
N HIS A 241 -6.01 19.02 9.82
CA HIS A 241 -5.98 17.63 9.37
C HIS A 241 -5.52 17.54 7.91
N VAL A 242 -4.39 16.85 7.67
CA VAL A 242 -3.89 16.52 6.32
C VAL A 242 -4.13 15.05 6.06
N GLN A 243 -5.06 14.76 5.16
CA GLN A 243 -5.52 13.39 4.89
C GLN A 243 -4.39 12.44 4.45
N GLN A 244 -3.47 12.90 3.60
CA GLN A 244 -2.33 12.10 3.15
C GLN A 244 -1.45 11.60 4.30
N GLN A 245 -1.35 12.37 5.38
CA GLN A 245 -0.46 12.08 6.51
C GLN A 245 -1.17 11.31 7.63
N ALA A 246 -2.39 11.72 7.95
CA ALA A 246 -3.13 11.23 9.13
C ALA A 246 -4.15 10.13 8.82
N GLY A 247 -4.55 9.96 7.55
CA GLY A 247 -5.56 8.98 7.14
C GLY A 247 -6.96 9.24 7.71
N GLY A 248 -7.82 8.25 7.62
CA GLY A 248 -9.24 8.37 8.01
C GLY A 248 -9.54 8.37 9.52
N MET A 249 -8.65 7.87 10.36
CA MET A 249 -8.70 7.94 11.83
C MET A 249 -10.00 7.41 12.48
N ASN A 250 -10.77 6.55 11.81
CA ASN A 250 -12.09 6.07 12.25
C ASN A 250 -13.06 7.22 12.58
N ALA A 251 -13.03 8.30 11.80
CA ALA A 251 -13.80 9.52 12.05
C ALA A 251 -15.29 9.22 12.15
N ARG A 252 -15.83 8.43 11.24
CA ARG A 252 -17.23 8.02 11.19
C ARG A 252 -17.67 7.27 12.45
N ALA A 253 -16.92 6.26 12.87
CA ALA A 253 -17.24 5.48 14.08
C ALA A 253 -17.24 6.36 15.34
N LYS A 254 -16.35 7.34 15.42
CA LYS A 254 -16.33 8.30 16.55
C LYS A 254 -17.57 9.18 16.56
N VAL A 255 -18.00 9.71 15.41
CA VAL A 255 -19.22 10.53 15.30
C VAL A 255 -20.44 9.69 15.64
N ALA A 256 -20.59 8.50 15.06
CA ALA A 256 -21.69 7.58 15.36
C ALA A 256 -21.74 7.26 16.86
N GLY A 257 -20.63 6.91 17.48
CA GLY A 257 -20.55 6.66 18.92
C GLY A 257 -20.96 7.86 19.78
N LEU A 258 -20.63 9.10 19.36
CA LEU A 258 -21.07 10.31 20.06
C LEU A 258 -22.57 10.53 19.93
N MET A 259 -23.16 10.22 18.78
CA MET A 259 -24.62 10.41 18.56
C MET A 259 -25.46 9.32 19.20
N MET A 260 -24.98 8.11 19.38
CA MET A 260 -25.71 6.97 19.94
C MET A 260 -25.65 6.87 21.48
N ARG A 261 -24.64 7.48 22.13
CA ARG A 261 -24.52 7.42 23.59
C ARG A 261 -25.60 8.26 24.28
N ALA A 262 -26.23 7.70 25.32
CA ALA A 262 -27.17 8.42 26.15
C ALA A 262 -26.50 9.42 27.13
N ASP A 263 -25.17 9.32 27.30
CA ASP A 263 -24.38 10.11 28.25
C ASP A 263 -24.41 11.61 27.93
N ALA A 264 -24.77 12.42 28.95
CA ALA A 264 -24.71 13.89 28.86
C ALA A 264 -23.28 14.45 28.74
N ALA A 265 -22.26 13.67 29.07
CA ALA A 265 -20.85 14.08 29.08
C ALA A 265 -20.14 13.97 27.73
N ALA A 266 -20.80 13.51 26.67
CA ALA A 266 -20.18 13.39 25.36
C ALA A 266 -19.84 14.77 24.77
N PRO A 267 -18.62 15.00 24.24
CA PRO A 267 -18.18 16.31 23.74
C PRO A 267 -18.82 16.65 22.38
N LEU A 268 -20.14 16.84 22.35
CA LEU A 268 -20.90 17.22 21.15
C LEU A 268 -20.47 18.58 20.58
N SER A 269 -19.81 19.41 21.38
CA SER A 269 -19.23 20.68 20.94
C SER A 269 -18.11 20.52 19.89
N GLN A 270 -17.54 19.32 19.74
CA GLN A 270 -16.54 19.02 18.73
C GLN A 270 -17.16 18.62 17.38
N LEU A 271 -18.48 18.42 17.33
CA LEU A 271 -19.17 18.07 16.09
C LEU A 271 -19.57 19.31 15.30
N ASP A 272 -19.56 19.15 13.99
CA ASP A 272 -20.03 20.13 13.02
C ASP A 272 -20.74 19.41 11.87
N VAL A 273 -21.33 20.15 10.92
CA VAL A 273 -22.06 19.60 9.80
C VAL A 273 -21.64 20.21 8.47
N PHE A 274 -21.46 19.37 7.48
CA PHE A 274 -21.31 19.78 6.09
C PHE A 274 -22.61 19.50 5.35
N ILE A 275 -23.38 20.56 5.01
CA ILE A 275 -24.62 20.40 4.23
C ILE A 275 -24.24 20.20 2.76
N TRP A 276 -24.48 19.01 2.24
CA TRP A 276 -24.17 18.67 0.86
C TRP A 276 -25.39 18.72 -0.07
N ALA A 277 -26.62 18.70 0.46
CA ALA A 277 -27.85 18.83 -0.31
C ALA A 277 -28.93 19.62 0.41
N TRP A 278 -29.73 20.30 -0.38
CA TRP A 278 -30.93 21.00 0.04
C TRP A 278 -32.06 20.67 -0.96
N PRO A 279 -32.76 19.51 -0.76
CA PRO A 279 -33.89 19.13 -1.60
C PRO A 279 -34.93 20.24 -1.69
N ASP A 280 -35.35 20.51 -2.92
CA ASP A 280 -36.35 21.55 -3.23
C ASP A 280 -35.92 22.99 -2.81
N GLY A 281 -34.63 23.21 -2.53
CA GLY A 281 -34.03 24.52 -2.31
C GLY A 281 -33.74 25.27 -3.62
N PRO A 282 -33.11 26.45 -3.51
CA PRO A 282 -32.72 27.24 -4.69
C PRO A 282 -31.92 26.40 -5.69
N SER A 283 -32.21 26.49 -6.99
CA SER A 283 -31.46 25.77 -8.02
C SER A 283 -30.07 26.36 -8.28
N ASP A 284 -29.89 27.67 -8.01
CA ASP A 284 -28.59 28.33 -8.12
C ASP A 284 -27.69 27.99 -6.95
N MET A 285 -26.53 27.42 -7.20
CA MET A 285 -25.61 26.96 -6.17
C MET A 285 -25.03 28.11 -5.34
N ARG A 286 -24.72 29.24 -5.96
CA ARG A 286 -24.14 30.39 -5.25
C ARG A 286 -25.15 30.99 -4.27
N ARG A 287 -26.44 31.08 -4.68
CA ARG A 287 -27.54 31.50 -3.80
C ARG A 287 -27.71 30.51 -2.65
N ARG A 288 -27.68 29.21 -2.93
CA ARG A 288 -27.78 28.13 -1.92
C ARG A 288 -26.65 28.25 -0.89
N GLN A 289 -25.40 28.41 -1.34
CA GLN A 289 -24.23 28.59 -0.47
C GLN A 289 -24.37 29.84 0.42
N LYS A 290 -24.80 30.97 -0.16
CA LYS A 290 -25.00 32.21 0.58
C LYS A 290 -26.03 32.05 1.69
N LEU A 291 -27.19 31.45 1.40
CA LEU A 291 -28.24 31.22 2.38
C LEU A 291 -27.81 30.26 3.48
N LEU A 292 -27.12 29.18 3.13
CA LEU A 292 -26.57 28.22 4.10
C LEU A 292 -25.52 28.90 5.01
N ALA A 293 -24.62 29.69 4.46
CA ALA A 293 -23.62 30.42 5.25
C ALA A 293 -24.25 31.44 6.21
N GLN A 294 -25.28 32.17 5.77
CA GLN A 294 -26.02 33.09 6.62
C GLN A 294 -26.73 32.40 7.79
N ALA A 295 -27.13 31.12 7.62
CA ALA A 295 -27.70 30.30 8.66
C ALA A 295 -26.64 29.59 9.54
N GLY A 296 -25.33 29.83 9.31
CA GLY A 296 -24.25 29.26 10.10
C GLY A 296 -23.63 27.96 9.52
N PHE A 297 -24.13 27.47 8.38
CA PHE A 297 -23.54 26.29 7.67
C PHE A 297 -22.40 26.73 6.76
N ILE A 298 -21.31 27.21 7.34
CA ILE A 298 -20.24 27.90 6.61
C ILE A 298 -19.42 26.98 5.68
N TYR A 299 -19.23 25.72 6.05
CA TYR A 299 -18.36 24.80 5.31
C TYR A 299 -18.88 24.47 3.91
N SER A 300 -20.21 24.40 3.75
CA SER A 300 -20.84 24.14 2.45
C SER A 300 -20.45 25.20 1.40
N GLY A 301 -20.43 26.49 1.78
CA GLY A 301 -19.99 27.55 0.89
C GLY A 301 -18.47 27.59 0.68
N GLN A 302 -17.71 27.36 1.75
CA GLN A 302 -16.26 27.45 1.73
C GLN A 302 -15.61 26.34 0.86
N TYR A 303 -16.20 25.17 0.81
CA TYR A 303 -15.63 23.98 0.16
C TYR A 303 -16.45 23.46 -1.04
N THR A 304 -17.31 24.29 -1.63
CA THR A 304 -18.02 23.96 -2.88
C THR A 304 -17.58 24.87 -4.00
N HIS A 305 -16.99 24.33 -5.05
CA HIS A 305 -16.39 25.10 -6.15
C HIS A 305 -16.89 24.62 -7.52
N PRO A 306 -17.04 25.53 -8.52
CA PRO A 306 -17.42 25.14 -9.87
C PRO A 306 -16.28 24.41 -10.56
N VAL A 307 -16.63 23.42 -11.38
CA VAL A 307 -15.69 22.67 -12.23
C VAL A 307 -16.31 22.42 -13.59
N THR A 308 -15.50 22.44 -14.65
CA THR A 308 -15.94 22.22 -16.02
C THR A 308 -15.21 21.08 -16.72
N ARG A 309 -14.04 20.69 -16.19
CA ARG A 309 -13.16 19.69 -16.77
C ARG A 309 -12.65 18.73 -15.69
N VAL A 310 -12.36 17.49 -16.12
CA VAL A 310 -11.89 16.44 -15.21
C VAL A 310 -10.55 16.79 -14.54
N GLU A 311 -9.68 17.53 -15.24
CA GLU A 311 -8.39 17.95 -14.68
C GLU A 311 -8.59 18.86 -13.46
N GLN A 312 -9.59 19.74 -13.47
CA GLN A 312 -9.92 20.55 -12.29
C GLN A 312 -10.41 19.69 -11.12
N VAL A 313 -11.16 18.63 -11.40
CA VAL A 313 -11.57 17.66 -10.37
C VAL A 313 -10.36 16.96 -9.78
N ALA A 314 -9.41 16.53 -10.62
CA ALA A 314 -8.16 15.91 -10.18
C ALA A 314 -7.31 16.89 -9.34
N GLU A 315 -7.20 18.14 -9.75
CA GLU A 315 -6.48 19.20 -9.01
C GLU A 315 -7.09 19.45 -7.63
N TRP A 316 -8.41 19.60 -7.52
CA TRP A 316 -9.10 19.78 -6.24
C TRP A 316 -8.94 18.55 -5.35
N ARG A 317 -9.11 17.33 -5.91
CA ARG A 317 -8.90 16.08 -5.20
C ARG A 317 -7.49 16.01 -4.63
N GLN A 318 -6.46 16.33 -5.42
CA GLN A 318 -5.08 16.33 -4.99
C GLN A 318 -4.79 17.43 -3.95
N ARG A 319 -5.36 18.63 -4.12
CA ARG A 319 -5.24 19.74 -3.18
C ARG A 319 -5.79 19.37 -1.82
N TRP A 320 -7.03 18.90 -1.74
CA TRP A 320 -7.64 18.52 -0.45
C TRP A 320 -7.00 17.28 0.20
N TYR A 321 -6.42 16.39 -0.59
CA TYR A 321 -5.67 15.26 -0.06
C TYR A 321 -4.39 15.69 0.68
N ARG A 322 -3.74 16.79 0.23
CA ARG A 322 -2.43 17.28 0.72
C ARG A 322 -2.50 18.50 1.60
N SER A 323 -3.61 19.22 1.61
CA SER A 323 -3.76 20.46 2.38
C SER A 323 -4.54 20.24 3.67
N PRO A 324 -4.32 21.10 4.68
CA PRO A 324 -5.09 21.04 5.92
C PRO A 324 -6.56 21.30 5.67
N LEU A 325 -7.43 20.46 6.24
CA LEU A 325 -8.88 20.60 6.27
C LEU A 325 -9.36 20.57 7.73
N PRO A 326 -10.55 21.16 8.03
CA PRO A 326 -11.12 21.10 9.37
C PRO A 326 -11.86 19.79 9.67
N PHE A 327 -11.83 18.84 8.75
CA PHE A 327 -12.49 17.54 8.83
C PHE A 327 -11.67 16.46 8.11
N VAL A 328 -11.97 15.20 8.42
CA VAL A 328 -11.49 14.05 7.67
C VAL A 328 -12.29 13.91 6.37
N SER A 329 -11.65 13.59 5.27
CA SER A 329 -12.29 13.33 3.97
C SER A 329 -11.70 12.09 3.31
N ASP A 330 -12.51 11.35 2.56
CA ASP A 330 -12.10 10.12 1.87
C ASP A 330 -12.07 10.24 0.33
N GLY A 331 -12.22 11.47 -0.17
CA GLY A 331 -12.23 11.77 -1.60
C GLY A 331 -12.93 13.08 -1.93
N VAL A 332 -13.50 13.13 -3.12
CA VAL A 332 -14.29 14.26 -3.61
C VAL A 332 -15.64 13.79 -4.16
N ILE A 333 -16.62 14.68 -4.11
CA ILE A 333 -17.92 14.54 -4.76
C ILE A 333 -17.98 15.52 -5.92
N VAL A 334 -18.30 15.05 -7.12
CA VAL A 334 -18.68 15.89 -8.25
C VAL A 334 -20.19 15.80 -8.41
N ARG A 335 -20.84 16.93 -8.59
CA ARG A 335 -22.29 17.01 -8.65
C ARG A 335 -22.78 18.02 -9.68
N GLU A 336 -24.00 17.81 -10.17
CA GLU A 336 -24.73 18.83 -10.94
C GLU A 336 -25.24 19.93 -10.00
N GLU A 337 -25.32 21.17 -10.48
CA GLU A 337 -25.89 22.28 -9.75
C GLU A 337 -27.34 22.04 -9.39
N ARG A 338 -28.13 21.60 -10.37
CA ARG A 338 -29.55 21.32 -10.22
C ARG A 338 -29.76 19.91 -9.67
N GLU A 339 -30.31 19.82 -8.49
CA GLU A 339 -30.78 18.58 -7.87
C GLU A 339 -32.15 18.21 -8.46
N PRO A 340 -32.47 16.90 -8.63
CA PRO A 340 -33.83 16.46 -8.89
C PRO A 340 -34.79 16.89 -7.78
N ALA A 341 -36.09 17.01 -8.08
CA ALA A 341 -37.07 17.31 -7.06
C ALA A 341 -37.04 16.28 -5.93
N GLY A 342 -37.15 16.70 -4.66
CA GLY A 342 -36.99 15.82 -3.48
C GLY A 342 -37.95 14.62 -3.49
N ARG A 343 -39.14 14.76 -4.07
CA ARG A 343 -40.14 13.67 -4.18
C ARG A 343 -39.68 12.45 -5.00
N VAL A 344 -38.67 12.62 -5.89
CA VAL A 344 -38.14 11.53 -6.74
C VAL A 344 -36.86 10.92 -6.22
N TRP A 345 -36.37 11.39 -5.08
CA TRP A 345 -35.18 10.80 -4.47
C TRP A 345 -35.52 9.41 -3.92
N SER A 346 -34.57 8.49 -4.07
CA SER A 346 -34.67 7.12 -3.58
C SER A 346 -33.36 6.71 -2.90
N PRO A 347 -33.41 5.76 -1.98
CA PRO A 347 -32.20 5.10 -1.51
C PRO A 347 -31.47 4.47 -2.69
N GLY A 348 -30.17 4.55 -2.72
CA GLY A 348 -29.38 4.03 -3.82
C GLY A 348 -28.46 5.08 -4.45
N LYS A 349 -28.14 4.92 -5.73
CA LYS A 349 -27.16 5.78 -6.42
C LYS A 349 -27.88 6.92 -7.14
N GLY A 350 -27.76 8.13 -6.63
CA GLY A 350 -28.20 9.33 -7.36
C GLY A 350 -27.35 9.55 -8.62
N GLU A 351 -28.01 9.76 -9.77
CA GLU A 351 -27.31 9.97 -11.04
C GLU A 351 -26.68 11.38 -11.17
N TRP A 352 -27.10 12.33 -10.34
CA TRP A 352 -26.67 13.73 -10.38
C TRP A 352 -25.43 14.02 -9.51
N LEU A 353 -24.89 13.00 -8.83
CA LEU A 353 -23.68 13.11 -8.00
C LEU A 353 -22.83 11.84 -8.08
N ALA A 354 -21.54 12.00 -8.02
CA ALA A 354 -20.58 10.89 -8.04
C ALA A 354 -19.38 11.17 -7.13
N ALA A 355 -18.82 10.13 -6.56
CA ALA A 355 -17.66 10.20 -5.67
C ALA A 355 -16.43 9.60 -6.35
N TRP A 356 -15.30 10.28 -6.18
CA TRP A 356 -13.97 9.76 -6.50
C TRP A 356 -13.09 9.76 -5.27
N LYS A 357 -12.90 8.57 -4.69
CA LYS A 357 -12.15 8.40 -3.45
C LYS A 357 -10.65 8.66 -3.64
N TYR A 358 -9.95 8.98 -2.54
CA TYR A 358 -8.49 8.99 -2.50
C TYR A 358 -7.92 7.59 -2.74
N PRO A 359 -6.64 7.46 -3.12
CA PRO A 359 -5.99 6.16 -3.13
C PRO A 359 -6.07 5.54 -1.74
N PRO A 360 -6.45 4.27 -1.62
CA PRO A 360 -6.49 3.61 -0.32
C PRO A 360 -5.09 3.51 0.28
N ALA A 361 -4.97 3.76 1.58
CA ALA A 361 -3.71 3.66 2.32
C ALA A 361 -3.23 2.22 2.45
N SER A 362 -4.13 1.25 2.26
CA SER A 362 -3.84 -0.18 2.29
C SER A 362 -4.60 -0.94 1.21
N ARG A 363 -4.10 -2.16 0.89
CA ARG A 363 -4.76 -3.07 -0.03
C ARG A 363 -5.09 -4.38 0.66
N VAL A 364 -6.23 -4.94 0.32
CA VAL A 364 -6.59 -6.31 0.70
C VAL A 364 -6.08 -7.24 -0.40
N MET A 365 -5.13 -8.11 -0.04
CA MET A 365 -4.44 -9.01 -0.98
C MET A 365 -4.57 -10.45 -0.53
N GLU A 366 -4.84 -11.35 -1.47
CA GLU A 366 -4.93 -12.78 -1.22
C GLU A 366 -3.55 -13.42 -1.11
N VAL A 367 -3.38 -14.31 -0.14
CA VAL A 367 -2.17 -15.14 0.00
C VAL A 367 -2.20 -16.27 -1.03
N ARG A 368 -1.25 -16.28 -1.95
CA ARG A 368 -1.10 -17.32 -2.99
C ARG A 368 -0.20 -18.45 -2.57
N ALA A 369 0.88 -18.15 -1.83
CA ALA A 369 1.80 -19.13 -1.28
C ALA A 369 2.50 -18.61 -0.04
N ILE A 370 3.07 -19.52 0.75
CA ILE A 370 3.90 -19.20 1.91
C ILE A 370 5.26 -19.86 1.70
N HIS A 371 6.31 -19.05 1.73
CA HIS A 371 7.67 -19.48 1.53
C HIS A 371 8.47 -19.36 2.82
N PHE A 372 9.28 -20.37 3.10
CA PHE A 372 10.26 -20.35 4.17
C PHE A 372 11.65 -20.19 3.59
N SER A 373 12.49 -19.38 4.22
CA SER A 373 13.89 -19.26 3.87
C SER A 373 14.75 -19.28 5.13
N THR A 374 15.84 -20.03 5.09
CA THR A 374 16.78 -20.10 6.21
C THR A 374 17.87 -19.06 6.01
N GLY A 375 17.92 -18.07 6.89
CA GLY A 375 18.97 -17.04 6.86
C GLY A 375 20.33 -17.56 7.33
N ARG A 376 21.39 -16.76 7.13
CA ARG A 376 22.77 -17.11 7.52
C ARG A 376 22.97 -17.48 9.00
N SER A 377 22.08 -17.06 9.87
CA SER A 377 22.11 -17.37 11.30
C SER A 377 21.28 -18.60 11.68
N GLY A 378 20.78 -19.37 10.71
CA GLY A 378 19.91 -20.52 10.93
C GLY A 378 18.46 -20.18 11.25
N ARG A 379 18.11 -18.89 11.36
CA ARG A 379 16.74 -18.45 11.60
C ARG A 379 15.90 -18.59 10.33
N VAL A 380 14.73 -19.21 10.49
CA VAL A 380 13.74 -19.31 9.42
C VAL A 380 12.93 -18.04 9.35
N ASN A 381 12.91 -17.43 8.17
CA ASN A 381 12.08 -16.28 7.83
C ASN A 381 10.90 -16.75 6.96
N VAL A 382 9.74 -16.13 7.15
CA VAL A 382 8.51 -16.45 6.43
C VAL A 382 8.14 -15.29 5.53
N VAL A 383 7.88 -15.59 4.26
CA VAL A 383 7.42 -14.63 3.25
C VAL A 383 6.11 -15.12 2.68
N ALA A 384 5.07 -14.30 2.73
CA ALA A 384 3.83 -14.56 2.03
C ALA A 384 3.93 -14.01 0.59
N GLU A 385 3.66 -14.87 -0.38
CA GLU A 385 3.41 -14.49 -1.76
C GLU A 385 1.95 -14.12 -1.91
N LEU A 386 1.69 -12.96 -2.51
CA LEU A 386 0.37 -12.36 -2.58
C LEU A 386 -0.10 -12.26 -4.03
N GLU A 387 -1.41 -12.20 -4.23
CA GLU A 387 -1.99 -11.72 -5.47
C GLU A 387 -1.39 -10.35 -5.82
N PRO A 388 -0.72 -10.20 -6.99
CA PRO A 388 -0.02 -8.96 -7.31
C PRO A 388 -0.97 -7.78 -7.44
N GLN A 389 -0.82 -6.76 -6.61
CA GLN A 389 -1.59 -5.53 -6.69
C GLN A 389 -0.67 -4.30 -6.63
N ARG A 390 -1.19 -3.18 -7.14
CA ARG A 390 -0.50 -1.90 -7.04
C ARG A 390 -0.93 -1.20 -5.74
N LEU A 391 0.05 -0.84 -4.94
CA LEU A 391 -0.12 -0.05 -3.74
C LEU A 391 0.81 1.17 -3.85
N ASP A 392 0.20 2.36 -4.01
CA ASP A 392 0.89 3.57 -4.40
C ASP A 392 1.62 3.39 -5.75
N ASP A 393 2.90 3.71 -5.85
CA ASP A 393 3.74 3.55 -7.05
C ASP A 393 4.31 2.13 -7.22
N LYS A 394 4.15 1.25 -6.21
CA LYS A 394 4.76 -0.08 -6.14
C LYS A 394 3.80 -1.21 -6.51
N ARG A 395 4.31 -2.17 -7.29
CA ARG A 395 3.64 -3.46 -7.46
C ARG A 395 4.07 -4.39 -6.33
N VAL A 396 3.17 -4.68 -5.42
CA VAL A 396 3.38 -5.58 -4.28
C VAL A 396 2.90 -6.98 -4.66
N GLN A 397 3.75 -7.97 -4.45
CA GLN A 397 3.44 -9.39 -4.65
C GLN A 397 4.09 -10.28 -3.60
N ARG A 398 4.85 -9.72 -2.66
CA ARG A 398 5.46 -10.42 -1.54
C ARG A 398 5.49 -9.51 -0.32
N VAL A 399 5.26 -10.11 0.84
CA VAL A 399 5.40 -9.42 2.12
C VAL A 399 6.16 -10.29 3.11
N ASN A 400 7.09 -9.69 3.82
CA ASN A 400 7.82 -10.37 4.88
C ASN A 400 6.91 -10.50 6.12
N VAL A 401 6.57 -11.75 6.47
CA VAL A 401 5.80 -12.07 7.68
C VAL A 401 6.70 -12.00 8.92
N GLY A 402 7.98 -12.36 8.77
CA GLY A 402 8.96 -12.42 9.84
C GLY A 402 9.25 -13.84 10.31
N SER A 403 9.27 -14.09 11.62
CA SER A 403 9.57 -15.42 12.19
C SER A 403 8.41 -16.41 12.03
N VAL A 404 8.73 -17.70 12.10
CA VAL A 404 7.72 -18.79 12.13
C VAL A 404 6.73 -18.58 13.29
N ALA A 405 7.21 -18.19 14.47
CA ALA A 405 6.34 -17.92 15.63
C ALA A 405 5.34 -16.78 15.34
N ARG A 406 5.79 -15.70 14.68
CA ARG A 406 4.88 -14.61 14.27
C ARG A 406 3.86 -15.08 13.22
N TRP A 407 4.32 -15.85 12.23
CA TRP A 407 3.42 -16.42 11.23
C TRP A 407 2.33 -17.31 11.86
N GLN A 408 2.72 -18.16 12.80
CA GLN A 408 1.79 -19.00 13.57
C GLN A 408 0.82 -18.16 14.42
N ALA A 409 1.32 -17.09 15.07
CA ALA A 409 0.49 -16.19 15.88
C ALA A 409 -0.51 -15.40 15.02
N LEU A 410 -0.13 -14.98 13.81
CA LEU A 410 -1.03 -14.34 12.85
C LEU A 410 -1.99 -15.34 12.20
N ASP A 411 -1.71 -16.62 12.30
CA ASP A 411 -2.54 -17.71 11.76
C ASP A 411 -2.82 -17.52 10.25
N ILE A 412 -1.77 -17.26 9.45
CA ILE A 412 -1.90 -17.01 8.00
C ILE A 412 -1.84 -18.33 7.24
N GLY A 413 -2.84 -18.55 6.36
CA GLY A 413 -2.91 -19.65 5.40
C GLY A 413 -3.04 -19.18 3.96
N VAL A 414 -2.88 -20.10 3.02
CA VAL A 414 -3.12 -19.82 1.59
C VAL A 414 -4.60 -19.55 1.38
N GLY A 415 -4.93 -18.50 0.63
CA GLY A 415 -6.28 -18.01 0.37
C GLY A 415 -6.76 -16.91 1.32
N ASP A 416 -6.11 -16.73 2.48
CA ASP A 416 -6.47 -15.65 3.42
C ASP A 416 -6.28 -14.26 2.78
N GLN A 417 -7.10 -13.31 3.20
CA GLN A 417 -7.05 -11.92 2.74
C GLN A 417 -6.29 -11.09 3.77
N LEU A 418 -5.17 -10.52 3.37
CA LEU A 418 -4.33 -9.68 4.22
C LEU A 418 -4.49 -8.21 3.88
N GLN A 419 -4.63 -7.38 4.89
CA GLN A 419 -4.49 -5.92 4.74
C GLN A 419 -3.00 -5.57 4.72
N ILE A 420 -2.55 -4.98 3.61
CA ILE A 420 -1.17 -4.61 3.36
C ILE A 420 -1.06 -3.10 3.19
N SER A 421 -0.19 -2.47 3.95
CA SER A 421 0.21 -1.07 3.80
C SER A 421 1.70 -0.94 3.48
N LEU A 422 2.14 0.28 3.18
CA LEU A 422 3.57 0.60 3.03
C LEU A 422 4.07 1.32 4.29
N ALA A 423 5.14 0.80 4.88
CA ALA A 423 5.82 1.40 6.03
C ALA A 423 7.11 2.10 5.60
N GLY A 424 7.45 3.21 6.27
CA GLY A 424 8.70 3.94 6.07
C GLY A 424 8.94 4.30 4.59
N GLN A 425 10.03 3.82 4.00
CA GLN A 425 10.39 4.07 2.60
C GLN A 425 9.66 3.15 1.61
N GLY A 426 8.42 2.78 1.89
CA GLY A 426 7.60 1.97 1.01
C GLY A 426 7.84 0.46 1.11
N ILE A 427 8.11 -0.05 2.30
CA ILE A 427 8.25 -1.50 2.56
C ILE A 427 6.87 -2.09 2.85
N PRO A 428 6.41 -3.12 2.12
CA PRO A 428 5.14 -3.78 2.39
C PRO A 428 5.09 -4.36 3.81
N ARG A 429 3.99 -4.09 4.51
CA ARG A 429 3.74 -4.51 5.88
C ARG A 429 2.35 -5.13 6.00
N ILE A 430 2.23 -6.20 6.76
CA ILE A 430 0.94 -6.79 7.14
C ILE A 430 0.38 -5.98 8.32
N ASP A 431 -0.80 -5.39 8.13
CA ASP A 431 -1.52 -4.68 9.19
C ASP A 431 -2.49 -5.63 9.91
N ALA A 432 -3.22 -6.46 9.17
CA ALA A 432 -4.16 -7.43 9.71
C ALA A 432 -4.43 -8.59 8.74
N VAL A 433 -4.97 -9.69 9.28
CA VAL A 433 -5.67 -10.72 8.51
C VAL A 433 -7.16 -10.38 8.57
N VAL A 434 -7.72 -9.88 7.47
CA VAL A 434 -9.07 -9.31 7.45
C VAL A 434 -10.14 -10.32 7.08
N TRP A 435 -9.76 -11.43 6.47
CA TRP A 435 -10.65 -12.54 6.20
C TRP A 435 -9.88 -13.86 6.02
N ARG A 436 -10.44 -14.97 6.48
CA ARG A 436 -9.83 -16.32 6.42
C ARG A 436 -10.74 -17.28 5.67
N MET A 437 -10.17 -18.03 4.72
CA MET A 437 -10.88 -19.11 4.05
C MET A 437 -11.27 -20.23 5.03
N ALA A 438 -12.30 -21.01 4.69
CA ALA A 438 -12.69 -22.19 5.48
C ALA A 438 -11.59 -23.26 5.44
N GLU A 439 -11.16 -23.59 4.23
CA GLU A 439 -10.11 -24.57 3.98
C GLU A 439 -8.84 -23.86 3.58
N ARG A 440 -7.85 -23.85 4.47
CA ARG A 440 -6.58 -23.14 4.30
C ARG A 440 -5.42 -24.12 4.31
N LEU A 441 -4.57 -24.03 3.29
CA LEU A 441 -3.31 -24.74 3.29
C LEU A 441 -2.28 -23.98 4.14
N LYS A 442 -1.74 -24.67 5.15
CA LYS A 442 -0.62 -24.19 5.96
C LYS A 442 0.56 -25.13 5.75
N PRO A 443 1.60 -24.71 5.01
CA PRO A 443 2.77 -25.55 4.82
C PRO A 443 3.51 -25.75 6.14
N THR A 444 4.15 -26.90 6.29
CA THR A 444 4.96 -27.21 7.46
C THR A 444 6.27 -26.42 7.41
N PRO A 445 6.60 -25.62 8.44
CA PRO A 445 7.86 -24.91 8.48
C PRO A 445 9.04 -25.89 8.62
N PRO A 446 10.22 -25.56 8.05
CA PRO A 446 11.43 -26.33 8.26
C PRO A 446 11.76 -26.48 9.75
N ALA A 447 12.26 -27.66 10.13
CA ALA A 447 12.72 -27.88 11.50
C ALA A 447 13.85 -26.89 11.85
N ALA A 448 13.84 -26.36 13.06
CA ALA A 448 14.89 -25.45 13.56
C ALA A 448 16.16 -26.23 13.92
N LYS A 449 16.82 -26.83 12.92
CA LYS A 449 18.04 -27.64 13.11
C LYS A 449 19.32 -26.80 13.15
N PHE A 450 19.27 -25.56 12.64
CA PHE A 450 20.45 -24.75 12.38
C PHE A 450 20.51 -23.52 13.28
N ASN A 451 21.74 -23.02 13.48
CA ASN A 451 22.02 -21.84 14.31
C ASN A 451 23.13 -20.97 13.68
N ALA A 452 23.58 -19.96 14.38
CA ALA A 452 24.59 -19.04 13.88
C ALA A 452 25.99 -19.66 13.68
N LEU A 453 26.24 -20.86 14.18
CA LEU A 453 27.52 -21.58 14.10
C LEU A 453 27.48 -22.81 13.16
N THR A 454 26.37 -23.06 12.47
CA THR A 454 26.22 -24.17 11.53
C THR A 454 26.42 -23.74 10.08
N CYS A 455 26.67 -24.70 9.21
CA CYS A 455 26.68 -24.54 7.74
C CYS A 455 27.80 -23.63 7.21
N TYR A 456 28.98 -23.74 7.76
CA TYR A 456 30.22 -23.20 7.19
C TYR A 456 30.82 -24.11 6.11
N PHE A 457 30.50 -25.41 6.22
CA PHE A 457 30.78 -26.47 5.24
C PHE A 457 29.45 -26.90 4.61
N ALA A 458 29.50 -27.18 3.31
CA ALA A 458 28.31 -27.55 2.55
C ALA A 458 27.92 -29.00 2.85
N THR A 459 26.65 -29.20 3.19
CA THR A 459 26.00 -30.51 3.23
C THR A 459 24.65 -30.41 2.53
N PRO A 460 24.06 -31.51 2.07
CA PRO A 460 22.74 -31.48 1.42
C PRO A 460 21.66 -30.80 2.29
N GLU A 461 21.71 -30.98 3.59
CA GLU A 461 20.75 -30.38 4.54
C GLU A 461 21.00 -28.89 4.77
N CYS A 462 22.23 -28.43 4.57
CA CYS A 462 22.67 -27.05 4.80
C CYS A 462 22.43 -26.08 3.63
N SER A 463 21.94 -26.54 2.49
CA SER A 463 21.96 -25.78 1.22
C SER A 463 21.45 -24.34 1.33
N GLU A 464 20.35 -24.11 2.03
CA GLU A 464 19.73 -22.76 2.16
C GLU A 464 20.54 -21.84 3.08
N GLN A 465 20.98 -22.33 4.25
CA GLN A 465 21.78 -21.51 5.16
C GLN A 465 23.17 -21.23 4.57
N PHE A 466 23.77 -22.22 3.92
CA PHE A 466 25.05 -22.07 3.25
C PHE A 466 24.98 -21.01 2.14
N LEU A 467 23.96 -21.07 1.28
CA LEU A 467 23.71 -20.04 0.28
C LEU A 467 23.51 -18.65 0.92
N SER A 468 22.74 -18.56 2.00
CA SER A 468 22.56 -17.30 2.71
C SER A 468 23.85 -16.74 3.30
N ARG A 469 24.83 -17.59 3.67
CA ARG A 469 26.17 -17.18 4.06
C ARG A 469 26.98 -16.66 2.86
N LEU A 470 26.90 -17.30 1.69
CA LEU A 470 27.53 -16.84 0.46
C LEU A 470 26.99 -15.47 0.02
N VAL A 471 25.67 -15.27 0.10
CA VAL A 471 25.04 -13.97 -0.20
C VAL A 471 25.50 -12.90 0.78
N TRP A 472 25.62 -13.24 2.07
CA TRP A 472 26.14 -12.31 3.07
C TRP A 472 27.59 -11.91 2.80
N LEU A 473 28.47 -12.90 2.52
CA LEU A 473 29.89 -12.63 2.32
C LEU A 473 30.15 -11.71 1.12
N SER A 474 29.33 -11.77 0.08
CA SER A 474 29.45 -10.89 -1.09
C SER A 474 28.82 -9.51 -0.88
N SER A 475 28.05 -9.29 0.20
CA SER A 475 27.37 -8.03 0.46
C SER A 475 28.35 -6.87 0.77
N LYS A 476 27.84 -5.63 0.64
CA LYS A 476 28.57 -4.41 1.01
C LYS A 476 29.04 -4.40 2.47
N SER A 477 28.32 -5.08 3.35
CA SER A 477 28.66 -5.19 4.78
C SER A 477 29.79 -6.18 5.07
N ALA A 478 30.17 -7.01 4.09
CA ALA A 478 31.24 -8.00 4.21
C ALA A 478 32.33 -7.74 3.13
N LEU A 479 32.58 -8.64 2.18
CA LEU A 479 33.66 -8.48 1.20
C LEU A 479 33.35 -7.48 0.08
N ASP A 480 32.06 -7.11 -0.13
CA ASP A 480 31.62 -6.18 -1.17
C ASP A 480 32.07 -6.63 -2.57
N ILE A 481 31.55 -7.77 -3.00
CA ILE A 481 31.84 -8.36 -4.32
C ILE A 481 30.79 -7.87 -5.31
N ASP A 482 31.18 -6.97 -6.20
CA ASP A 482 30.26 -6.37 -7.14
C ASP A 482 29.69 -7.40 -8.13
N GLY A 483 28.39 -7.26 -8.43
CA GLY A 483 27.68 -8.13 -9.37
C GLY A 483 27.41 -9.56 -8.88
N VAL A 484 27.75 -9.90 -7.63
CA VAL A 484 27.61 -11.25 -7.06
C VAL A 484 26.48 -11.29 -6.03
N GLY A 485 25.31 -11.72 -6.47
CA GLY A 485 24.14 -11.95 -5.63
C GLY A 485 23.72 -13.42 -5.60
N GLU A 486 22.56 -13.68 -5.02
CA GLU A 486 22.01 -15.04 -4.83
C GLU A 486 21.99 -15.87 -6.12
N ASN A 487 21.53 -15.28 -7.23
CA ASN A 487 21.42 -15.99 -8.51
C ASN A 487 22.80 -16.45 -9.04
N VAL A 488 23.83 -15.62 -8.84
CA VAL A 488 25.20 -15.96 -9.25
C VAL A 488 25.72 -17.09 -8.35
N TRP A 489 25.52 -17.02 -7.03
CA TRP A 489 25.92 -18.09 -6.13
C TRP A 489 25.22 -19.41 -6.43
N ARG A 490 23.91 -19.39 -6.69
CA ARG A 490 23.16 -20.57 -7.11
C ARG A 490 23.69 -21.16 -8.44
N ALA A 491 24.07 -20.32 -9.38
CA ALA A 491 24.66 -20.78 -10.65
C ALA A 491 26.03 -21.43 -10.43
N ILE A 492 26.89 -20.80 -9.62
CA ILE A 492 28.22 -21.35 -9.29
C ILE A 492 28.06 -22.69 -8.56
N GLN A 493 27.22 -22.78 -7.52
CA GLN A 493 27.03 -24.03 -6.76
C GLN A 493 26.50 -25.19 -7.62
N ARG A 494 25.71 -24.92 -8.65
CA ARG A 494 25.22 -25.98 -9.57
C ARG A 494 26.30 -26.59 -10.45
N GLN A 495 27.31 -25.80 -10.79
CA GLN A 495 28.40 -26.23 -11.70
C GLN A 495 29.67 -26.65 -10.94
N HIS A 496 29.94 -26.02 -9.82
CA HIS A 496 31.14 -26.20 -9.02
C HIS A 496 30.76 -26.50 -7.57
N PRO A 497 30.80 -27.76 -7.14
CA PRO A 497 30.59 -28.13 -5.76
C PRO A 497 31.53 -27.36 -4.82
N MET A 498 30.97 -26.75 -3.80
CA MET A 498 31.75 -26.03 -2.79
C MET A 498 31.75 -26.85 -1.49
N GLU A 499 32.93 -27.17 -0.99
CA GLU A 499 33.07 -27.87 0.28
C GLU A 499 32.86 -26.94 1.46
N HIS A 500 33.30 -25.69 1.36
CA HIS A 500 33.19 -24.70 2.42
C HIS A 500 32.98 -23.28 1.87
N LEU A 501 32.72 -22.34 2.77
CA LEU A 501 32.30 -20.97 2.47
C LEU A 501 33.26 -20.19 1.54
N PHE A 502 34.53 -20.55 1.48
CA PHE A 502 35.55 -19.86 0.66
C PHE A 502 36.07 -20.69 -0.54
N SER A 503 35.50 -21.86 -0.85
CA SER A 503 35.89 -22.72 -1.96
C SER A 503 35.90 -22.00 -3.32
N TRP A 504 35.05 -20.97 -3.48
CA TRP A 504 34.99 -20.14 -4.70
C TRP A 504 36.28 -19.42 -5.06
N LEU A 505 37.20 -19.21 -4.09
CA LEU A 505 38.52 -18.60 -4.34
C LEU A 505 39.43 -19.49 -5.17
N ALA A 506 39.14 -20.76 -5.30
CA ALA A 506 39.89 -21.71 -6.13
C ALA A 506 39.41 -21.77 -7.60
N LEU A 507 38.28 -21.09 -7.92
CA LEU A 507 37.72 -21.11 -9.26
C LEU A 507 38.62 -20.34 -10.25
N THR A 508 38.88 -20.94 -11.43
CA THR A 508 39.67 -20.31 -12.49
C THR A 508 38.81 -19.44 -13.40
N ALA A 509 39.44 -18.58 -14.18
CA ALA A 509 38.76 -17.75 -15.17
C ALA A 509 38.03 -18.61 -16.21
N GLU A 510 38.62 -19.70 -16.65
CA GLU A 510 38.06 -20.64 -17.63
C GLU A 510 36.79 -21.31 -17.08
N GLN A 511 36.82 -21.74 -15.83
CA GLN A 511 35.66 -22.35 -15.18
C GLN A 511 34.47 -21.38 -15.09
N LEU A 512 34.71 -20.10 -14.73
CA LEU A 512 33.67 -19.08 -14.64
C LEU A 512 33.16 -18.64 -16.02
N GLN A 513 34.00 -18.61 -17.04
CA GLN A 513 33.63 -18.31 -18.43
C GLN A 513 32.79 -19.43 -19.08
N ALA A 514 33.05 -20.69 -18.69
CA ALA A 514 32.31 -21.84 -19.20
C ALA A 514 30.93 -22.06 -18.54
N MET A 515 30.55 -21.24 -17.57
CA MET A 515 29.28 -21.42 -16.84
C MET A 515 28.06 -21.15 -17.72
N PRO A 516 27.07 -22.06 -17.75
CA PRO A 516 25.81 -21.85 -18.48
C PRO A 516 25.07 -20.59 -18.00
N GLY A 517 24.64 -19.75 -18.95
CA GLY A 517 23.90 -18.51 -18.65
C GLY A 517 24.76 -17.33 -18.19
N ILE A 518 26.08 -17.48 -18.20
CA ILE A 518 27.06 -16.42 -17.96
C ILE A 518 27.87 -16.21 -19.24
N SER A 519 27.94 -14.99 -19.77
CA SER A 519 28.82 -14.71 -20.93
C SER A 519 30.28 -14.79 -20.51
N ALA A 520 31.17 -15.13 -21.46
CA ALA A 520 32.60 -15.21 -21.20
C ALA A 520 33.18 -13.91 -20.60
N ALA A 521 32.72 -12.74 -21.07
CA ALA A 521 33.13 -11.45 -20.53
C ALA A 521 32.67 -11.29 -19.05
N ARG A 522 31.47 -11.74 -18.70
CA ARG A 522 30.98 -11.72 -17.32
C ARG A 522 31.73 -12.71 -16.43
N GLY A 523 32.07 -13.91 -16.96
CA GLY A 523 32.88 -14.89 -16.24
C GLY A 523 34.27 -14.33 -15.93
N GLN A 524 34.91 -13.67 -16.89
CA GLN A 524 36.18 -12.99 -16.70
C GLN A 524 36.11 -11.87 -15.67
N HIS A 525 35.01 -11.08 -15.70
CA HIS A 525 34.77 -10.02 -14.70
C HIS A 525 34.61 -10.61 -13.28
N LEU A 526 33.85 -11.68 -13.13
CA LEU A 526 33.69 -12.37 -11.84
C LEU A 526 35.02 -12.87 -11.30
N TRP A 527 35.84 -13.50 -12.14
CA TRP A 527 37.18 -13.96 -11.75
C TRP A 527 38.05 -12.79 -11.27
N HIS A 528 38.05 -11.69 -12.02
CA HIS A 528 38.82 -10.50 -11.65
C HIS A 528 38.31 -9.92 -10.30
N GLN A 529 37.03 -9.89 -10.07
CA GLN A 529 36.47 -9.48 -8.76
C GLN A 529 36.97 -10.41 -7.65
N PHE A 530 36.94 -11.72 -7.85
CA PHE A 530 37.41 -12.69 -6.85
C PHE A 530 38.91 -12.55 -6.55
N ASP A 531 39.72 -12.21 -7.56
CA ASP A 531 41.13 -11.93 -7.35
C ASP A 531 41.39 -10.64 -6.57
N LEU A 532 40.67 -9.57 -6.90
CA LEU A 532 40.76 -8.29 -6.18
C LEU A 532 40.39 -8.42 -4.70
N ILE A 533 39.42 -9.27 -4.37
CA ILE A 533 38.95 -9.49 -2.99
C ILE A 533 40.08 -10.04 -2.09
N ARG A 534 41.03 -10.82 -2.64
CA ARG A 534 42.17 -11.34 -1.84
C ARG A 534 42.95 -10.23 -1.11
N LYS A 535 42.92 -9.01 -1.63
CA LYS A 535 43.61 -7.83 -1.07
C LYS A 535 42.77 -7.06 -0.05
N ARG A 536 41.53 -7.52 0.23
CA ARG A 536 40.66 -6.84 1.21
C ARG A 536 41.24 -6.91 2.62
N PRO A 537 41.05 -5.87 3.47
CA PRO A 537 41.52 -5.87 4.86
C PRO A 537 40.96 -7.04 5.67
N PHE A 538 41.72 -7.52 6.63
CA PHE A 538 41.38 -8.62 7.55
C PHE A 538 39.96 -8.51 8.13
N ILE A 539 39.56 -7.31 8.60
CA ILE A 539 38.25 -7.05 9.17
C ILE A 539 37.09 -7.45 8.23
N ARG A 540 37.27 -7.25 6.91
CA ARG A 540 36.25 -7.59 5.89
C ARG A 540 36.05 -9.11 5.78
N TRP A 541 37.10 -9.87 5.91
CA TRP A 541 37.08 -11.33 5.89
C TRP A 541 36.41 -11.90 7.14
N VAL A 542 36.72 -11.34 8.31
CA VAL A 542 36.08 -11.76 9.56
C VAL A 542 34.57 -11.44 9.55
N LEU A 543 34.19 -10.28 9.00
CA LEU A 543 32.78 -9.92 8.80
C LEU A 543 32.10 -10.89 7.80
N ALA A 544 32.82 -11.33 6.76
CA ALA A 544 32.31 -12.31 5.80
C ALA A 544 32.04 -13.69 6.44
N MET A 545 32.86 -14.10 7.41
CA MET A 545 32.61 -15.29 8.23
C MET A 545 31.36 -15.15 9.11
N GLY A 546 30.87 -13.93 9.31
CA GLY A 546 29.65 -13.66 10.07
C GLY A 546 29.85 -13.50 11.56
N ILE A 547 31.00 -13.00 12.00
CA ILE A 547 31.28 -12.70 13.39
C ILE A 547 30.16 -11.84 14.02
N PRO A 548 29.64 -12.17 15.21
CA PRO A 548 28.51 -11.49 15.81
C PRO A 548 28.93 -10.22 16.59
N VAL A 549 29.61 -9.28 15.94
CA VAL A 549 30.13 -8.07 16.57
C VAL A 549 29.92 -6.83 15.69
N PRO A 550 29.69 -5.62 16.27
CA PRO A 550 29.68 -4.38 15.51
C PRO A 550 31.03 -4.10 14.85
N GLN A 551 31.00 -3.53 13.65
CA GLN A 551 32.21 -3.19 12.89
C GLN A 551 33.12 -2.22 13.68
N GLU A 552 32.54 -1.29 14.44
CA GLU A 552 33.27 -0.33 15.27
C GLU A 552 34.10 -1.04 16.36
N ALA A 553 33.60 -2.15 16.92
CA ALA A 553 34.33 -2.93 17.89
C ALA A 553 35.51 -3.69 17.26
N LEU A 554 35.33 -4.21 16.03
CA LEU A 554 36.42 -4.84 15.28
C LEU A 554 37.52 -3.84 14.86
N ALA A 555 37.16 -2.59 14.60
CA ALA A 555 38.07 -1.54 14.20
C ALA A 555 38.97 -1.04 15.34
N GLN A 556 38.75 -1.48 16.59
CA GLN A 556 39.55 -1.08 17.72
C GLN A 556 40.96 -1.72 17.66
N PRO A 557 42.00 -1.03 18.17
CA PRO A 557 43.35 -1.59 18.29
C PRO A 557 43.36 -2.94 19.01
N GLY A 558 44.23 -3.83 18.59
CA GLY A 558 44.32 -5.19 19.12
C GLY A 558 43.36 -6.20 18.48
N ASN A 559 42.79 -5.86 17.31
CA ASN A 559 41.91 -6.73 16.52
C ASN A 559 42.42 -6.93 15.08
N GLU A 560 43.70 -6.71 14.82
CA GLU A 560 44.29 -6.63 13.49
C GLU A 560 44.51 -8.01 12.83
N ASN A 561 44.45 -9.09 13.60
CA ASN A 561 44.66 -10.44 13.11
C ASN A 561 43.89 -11.51 13.89
N TRP A 562 43.80 -12.70 13.33
CA TRP A 562 43.04 -13.83 13.88
C TRP A 562 43.55 -14.26 15.26
N ARG A 563 44.88 -14.29 15.47
CA ARG A 563 45.50 -14.66 16.73
C ARG A 563 45.08 -13.71 17.86
N LEU A 564 45.07 -12.41 17.60
CA LEU A 564 44.64 -11.41 18.58
C LEU A 564 43.15 -11.52 18.93
N LEU A 565 42.32 -11.83 17.96
CA LEU A 565 40.87 -12.04 18.21
C LEU A 565 40.62 -13.25 19.10
N THR A 566 41.26 -14.39 18.76
CA THR A 566 41.08 -15.67 19.48
C THR A 566 41.68 -15.66 20.89
N ALA A 567 42.69 -14.82 21.14
CA ALA A 567 43.32 -14.68 22.45
C ALA A 567 42.46 -13.92 23.48
N LYS A 568 41.41 -13.19 23.03
CA LYS A 568 40.59 -12.38 23.93
C LYS A 568 39.62 -13.22 24.75
N SER A 569 39.63 -12.97 26.07
CA SER A 569 38.62 -13.51 26.99
C SER A 569 37.26 -12.79 26.83
N GLU A 570 36.21 -13.39 27.38
CA GLU A 570 34.88 -12.78 27.44
C GLU A 570 34.90 -11.40 28.12
N ALA A 571 35.68 -11.24 29.18
CA ALA A 571 35.84 -9.98 29.90
C ALA A 571 36.45 -8.89 29.00
N GLN A 572 37.48 -9.22 28.22
CA GLN A 572 38.11 -8.30 27.27
C GLN A 572 37.18 -7.92 26.14
N TRP A 573 36.37 -8.84 25.61
CA TRP A 573 35.36 -8.51 24.61
C TRP A 573 34.31 -7.52 25.14
N ARG A 574 33.94 -7.62 26.41
CA ARG A 574 32.95 -6.72 27.04
C ARG A 574 33.41 -5.28 27.18
N THR A 575 34.70 -5.01 27.08
CA THR A 575 35.24 -3.63 27.15
C THR A 575 35.04 -2.88 25.82
N LEU A 576 34.72 -3.60 24.72
CA LEU A 576 34.59 -2.99 23.39
C LEU A 576 33.20 -2.37 23.16
N PRO A 577 33.13 -1.30 22.34
CA PRO A 577 31.87 -0.61 22.07
C PRO A 577 30.78 -1.56 21.55
N GLY A 578 29.57 -1.48 22.10
CA GLY A 578 28.42 -2.27 21.65
C GLY A 578 28.50 -3.77 21.96
N VAL A 579 29.44 -4.23 22.81
CA VAL A 579 29.60 -5.64 23.20
C VAL A 579 29.15 -5.85 24.64
N GLY A 580 27.92 -6.29 24.84
CA GLY A 580 27.39 -6.74 26.13
C GLY A 580 27.73 -8.21 26.43
N ALA A 581 27.39 -8.69 27.64
CA ALA A 581 27.72 -10.04 28.11
C ALA A 581 27.25 -11.17 27.15
N ILE A 582 26.05 -11.11 26.60
CA ILE A 582 25.52 -12.13 25.67
C ILE A 582 26.38 -12.18 24.41
N ARG A 583 26.69 -11.01 23.85
CA ARG A 583 27.47 -10.91 22.61
C ARG A 583 28.92 -11.34 22.81
N ALA A 584 29.53 -11.04 23.95
CA ALA A 584 30.87 -11.50 24.29
C ALA A 584 30.97 -13.03 24.35
N ARG A 585 29.99 -13.71 24.97
CA ARG A 585 29.91 -15.19 24.95
C ARG A 585 29.74 -15.75 23.54
N GLN A 586 28.90 -15.11 22.71
CA GLN A 586 28.72 -15.51 21.32
C GLN A 586 30.00 -15.33 20.49
N LEU A 587 30.78 -14.29 20.76
CA LEU A 587 32.07 -14.04 20.12
C LEU A 587 33.10 -15.13 20.46
N VAL A 588 33.26 -15.46 21.74
CA VAL A 588 34.15 -16.52 22.16
C VAL A 588 33.73 -17.85 21.58
N ALA A 589 32.43 -18.20 21.61
CA ALA A 589 31.91 -19.40 21.00
C ALA A 589 32.16 -19.45 19.48
N PHE A 590 31.99 -18.33 18.77
CA PHE A 590 32.26 -18.22 17.34
C PHE A 590 33.75 -18.44 17.02
N LEU A 591 34.65 -17.73 17.70
CA LEU A 591 36.10 -17.76 17.40
C LEU A 591 36.74 -19.12 17.68
N HIS A 592 36.18 -19.89 18.64
CA HIS A 592 36.68 -21.22 19.00
C HIS A 592 35.86 -22.35 18.38
N HIS A 593 34.88 -22.05 17.51
CA HIS A 593 34.10 -23.07 16.82
C HIS A 593 34.99 -23.85 15.84
N PRO A 594 34.99 -25.20 15.84
CA PRO A 594 35.86 -25.99 14.96
C PRO A 594 35.80 -25.60 13.47
N ASP A 595 34.59 -25.44 12.95
CA ASP A 595 34.39 -25.07 11.53
C ASP A 595 34.97 -23.68 11.22
N VAL A 596 34.80 -22.72 12.14
CA VAL A 596 35.30 -21.35 11.98
C VAL A 596 36.83 -21.34 12.06
N ALA A 597 37.42 -22.12 12.97
CA ALA A 597 38.86 -22.28 13.08
C ALA A 597 39.45 -22.95 11.83
N ALA A 598 38.80 -23.99 11.29
CA ALA A 598 39.21 -24.65 10.05
C ALA A 598 39.19 -23.68 8.84
N LEU A 599 38.14 -22.82 8.73
CA LEU A 599 38.11 -21.78 7.71
C LEU A 599 39.22 -20.75 7.87
N ALA A 600 39.52 -20.32 9.09
CA ALA A 600 40.61 -19.39 9.38
C ALA A 600 41.99 -20.00 8.97
N GLN A 601 42.20 -21.27 9.31
CA GLN A 601 43.42 -22.00 8.89
C GLN A 601 43.50 -22.11 7.37
N TRP A 602 42.41 -22.41 6.68
CA TRP A 602 42.37 -22.46 5.21
C TRP A 602 42.70 -21.09 4.59
N LEU A 603 42.13 -19.98 5.11
CA LEU A 603 42.43 -18.61 4.67
C LEU A 603 43.89 -18.25 4.89
N SER A 604 44.49 -18.68 6.00
CA SER A 604 45.95 -18.57 6.24
C SER A 604 46.75 -19.27 5.18
N GLY A 605 46.39 -20.49 4.79
CA GLY A 605 46.99 -21.24 3.69
C GLY A 605 46.87 -20.54 2.32
N GLN A 606 45.81 -19.74 2.14
CA GLN A 606 45.61 -18.90 0.94
C GLN A 606 46.37 -17.56 1.03
N ARG A 607 47.16 -17.35 2.05
CA ARG A 607 47.92 -16.11 2.33
C ARG A 607 47.03 -14.86 2.41
N ILE A 608 45.79 -15.01 2.93
CA ILE A 608 44.90 -13.86 3.18
C ILE A 608 45.47 -13.07 4.37
N PRO A 609 45.64 -11.73 4.23
CA PRO A 609 46.25 -10.92 5.28
C PRO A 609 45.49 -11.02 6.63
N GLY A 610 46.23 -11.24 7.72
CA GLY A 610 45.71 -11.27 9.09
C GLY A 610 45.26 -12.64 9.62
N PHE A 611 45.27 -13.69 8.79
CA PHE A 611 45.01 -15.08 9.20
C PHE A 611 46.30 -15.88 9.41
#